data_8f3c119c14b9193174e51d671b58b448
#
_entry.id   8f3c119c14b9193174e51d671b58b448
#
_cell.length_a   1.000
_cell.length_b   1.000
_cell.length_c   1.000
_cell.angle_alpha   90.00
_cell.angle_beta   90.00
_cell.angle_gamma   90.00
#
_symmetry.space_group_name_H-M   'P 1'
#
loop_
_entity.id
_entity.type
_entity.pdbx_description
1 polymer ?
#
loop_
_entity_poly.entity_id
_entity_poly.type
_entity_poly.pdbx_seq_one_letter_code
_entity_poly.pdbx_strand_id
1 'polypeptide(L)'
;MSDSYIRETPLVPESLLDSVSLLSKKWHPAIVRCLSADDGQGFSELERRLDGVSAKVLTDALAELQEYEIIERREVSQSPLRVSYTLTERGEELDDVVDSLADWGETHLAEPETDQVVLVADDNTRVREMHTAWLEDDYTVRAASDGEQTLRSLDTDVGVVVLDRRMPGLSGGEVLEWIRSQRYDIRVVVVTSEDVDFELLDMGFDEYLTKPVRKAELQRVVADLFERRAYSEQLREYLALRSKLGLLQAEYPDETLESHELYQRLQDRLAELEPVDEEFDSETLKRVPIGSLQ
;
A
#
# COMPACT_ATOMS: atom_id res chain seq x y z
N MET A 1 -37.50 -44.90 24.46
CA MET A 1 -36.46 -44.61 23.47
C MET A 1 -36.41 -43.09 23.31
N SER A 2 -35.52 -42.45 24.05
CA SER A 2 -35.34 -41.00 23.96
C SER A 2 -34.15 -40.77 23.07
N ASP A 3 -34.43 -40.31 21.87
CA ASP A 3 -33.41 -39.88 20.92
C ASP A 3 -32.94 -38.49 21.36
N SER A 4 -31.79 -38.45 22.06
CA SER A 4 -31.09 -37.21 22.41
C SER A 4 -30.41 -36.71 21.18
N TYR A 5 -31.03 -35.76 20.45
CA TYR A 5 -30.34 -34.94 19.45
C TYR A 5 -29.27 -34.11 20.14
N ILE A 6 -28.04 -34.60 20.13
CA ILE A 6 -26.87 -33.79 20.38
C ILE A 6 -26.79 -32.82 19.19
N ARG A 7 -27.25 -31.58 19.39
CA ARG A 7 -26.89 -30.48 18.45
C ARG A 7 -25.39 -30.34 18.54
N GLU A 8 -24.68 -30.78 17.51
CA GLU A 8 -23.28 -30.42 17.33
C GLU A 8 -23.21 -28.89 17.27
N THR A 9 -22.62 -28.29 18.29
CA THR A 9 -22.32 -26.84 18.28
C THR A 9 -21.35 -26.63 17.17
N PRO A 10 -21.63 -25.77 16.18
CA PRO A 10 -20.69 -25.51 15.11
C PRO A 10 -19.34 -25.02 15.69
N LEU A 11 -18.23 -25.49 15.13
CA LEU A 11 -16.87 -25.17 15.58
C LEU A 11 -16.65 -23.64 15.62
N VAL A 12 -17.30 -22.91 14.73
CA VAL A 12 -17.29 -21.45 14.65
C VAL A 12 -18.73 -20.96 14.84
N PRO A 13 -19.03 -20.24 15.94
CA PRO A 13 -20.35 -19.64 16.15
C PRO A 13 -20.70 -18.63 15.05
N GLU A 14 -21.94 -18.59 14.61
CA GLU A 14 -22.44 -17.63 13.64
C GLU A 14 -22.22 -16.18 14.13
N SER A 15 -22.44 -15.93 15.42
CA SER A 15 -22.17 -14.64 16.06
C SER A 15 -20.72 -14.15 15.91
N LEU A 16 -19.74 -15.07 15.88
CA LEU A 16 -18.35 -14.69 15.65
C LEU A 16 -18.14 -14.24 14.20
N LEU A 17 -18.74 -14.95 13.24
CA LEU A 17 -18.66 -14.57 11.82
C LEU A 17 -19.31 -13.20 11.57
N ASP A 18 -20.46 -12.94 12.20
CA ASP A 18 -21.15 -11.65 12.11
C ASP A 18 -20.28 -10.53 12.70
N SER A 19 -19.66 -10.76 13.86
CA SER A 19 -18.77 -9.78 14.50
C SER A 19 -17.53 -9.49 13.64
N VAL A 20 -16.92 -10.55 13.08
CA VAL A 20 -15.79 -10.39 12.15
C VAL A 20 -16.20 -9.63 10.90
N SER A 21 -17.39 -9.93 10.34
CA SER A 21 -17.91 -9.20 9.17
C SER A 21 -18.13 -7.73 9.45
N LEU A 22 -18.64 -7.38 10.63
CA LEU A 22 -18.80 -5.99 11.06
C LEU A 22 -17.45 -5.26 11.17
N LEU A 23 -16.46 -5.90 11.78
CA LEU A 23 -15.13 -5.30 12.00
C LEU A 23 -14.22 -5.32 10.76
N SER A 24 -14.48 -6.19 9.77
CA SER A 24 -13.70 -6.27 8.54
C SER A 24 -13.89 -5.06 7.62
N LYS A 25 -14.94 -4.28 7.81
CA LYS A 25 -15.18 -3.05 7.06
C LYS A 25 -14.23 -1.95 7.56
N LYS A 26 -13.36 -1.49 6.69
CA LYS A 26 -12.27 -0.54 6.98
C LYS A 26 -12.66 0.60 7.94
N TRP A 27 -13.83 1.18 7.75
CA TRP A 27 -14.22 2.40 8.47
C TRP A 27 -14.99 2.15 9.78
N HIS A 28 -15.53 0.96 10.02
CA HIS A 28 -16.29 0.68 11.25
C HIS A 28 -15.41 0.77 12.50
N PRO A 29 -14.27 0.05 12.61
CA PRO A 29 -13.38 0.21 13.77
C PRO A 29 -12.85 1.63 13.92
N ALA A 30 -12.51 2.30 12.79
CA ALA A 30 -12.00 3.66 12.82
C ALA A 30 -13.02 4.67 13.34
N ILE A 31 -14.31 4.54 12.96
CA ILE A 31 -15.39 5.40 13.48
C ILE A 31 -15.60 5.15 14.98
N VAL A 32 -15.62 3.89 15.41
CA VAL A 32 -15.76 3.51 16.83
C VAL A 32 -14.65 4.16 17.65
N ARG A 33 -13.38 4.00 17.24
CA ARG A 33 -12.22 4.63 17.92
C ARG A 33 -12.26 6.16 17.89
N CYS A 34 -12.71 6.78 16.80
CA CYS A 34 -12.88 8.23 16.75
C CYS A 34 -13.91 8.72 17.78
N LEU A 35 -15.03 8.02 17.92
CA LEU A 35 -16.12 8.40 18.83
C LEU A 35 -15.78 8.09 20.30
N SER A 36 -14.96 7.08 20.57
CA SER A 36 -14.44 6.76 21.90
C SER A 36 -13.49 7.83 22.41
N ALA A 37 -12.62 8.36 21.54
CA ALA A 37 -11.64 9.38 21.89
C ALA A 37 -12.26 10.73 22.26
N ASP A 38 -13.36 11.12 21.62
CA ASP A 38 -14.07 12.38 21.85
C ASP A 38 -15.58 12.15 21.71
N ASP A 39 -16.30 12.31 22.81
CA ASP A 39 -17.73 12.17 22.86
C ASP A 39 -18.48 13.26 22.06
N GLY A 40 -19.38 12.84 21.20
CA GLY A 40 -20.28 13.75 20.51
C GLY A 40 -19.74 14.45 19.26
N GLN A 41 -19.17 13.72 18.31
CA GLN A 41 -18.62 14.28 17.06
C GLN A 41 -19.67 14.46 15.97
N GLY A 42 -19.55 15.57 15.22
CA GLY A 42 -20.37 15.85 14.03
C GLY A 42 -19.82 15.16 12.77
N PHE A 43 -20.69 15.04 11.73
CA PHE A 43 -20.31 14.42 10.46
C PHE A 43 -19.02 15.02 9.84
N SER A 44 -18.93 16.35 9.73
CA SER A 44 -17.76 17.02 9.14
C SER A 44 -16.49 16.87 9.99
N GLU A 45 -16.63 16.59 11.28
CA GLU A 45 -15.51 16.33 12.17
C GLU A 45 -14.98 14.91 11.98
N LEU A 46 -15.87 13.95 11.88
CA LEU A 46 -15.53 12.56 11.55
C LEU A 46 -14.87 12.48 10.17
N GLU A 47 -15.46 13.14 9.15
CA GLU A 47 -14.89 13.19 7.80
C GLU A 47 -13.46 13.76 7.76
N ARG A 48 -13.18 14.79 8.55
CA ARG A 48 -11.85 15.38 8.65
C ARG A 48 -10.83 14.48 9.40
N ARG A 49 -11.27 13.74 10.42
CA ARG A 49 -10.40 12.86 11.24
C ARG A 49 -10.11 11.53 10.56
N LEU A 50 -11.07 11.06 9.77
CA LEU A 50 -10.97 9.82 9.00
C LEU A 50 -10.42 10.15 7.60
N ASP A 51 -9.10 10.42 7.54
CA ASP A 51 -8.43 10.79 6.29
C ASP A 51 -8.69 9.74 5.19
N GLY A 52 -9.10 10.21 4.00
CA GLY A 52 -9.42 9.36 2.85
C GLY A 52 -10.83 8.73 2.85
N VAL A 53 -11.72 9.06 3.80
CA VAL A 53 -13.13 8.64 3.72
C VAL A 53 -13.93 9.60 2.85
N SER A 54 -14.71 9.08 1.88
CA SER A 54 -15.66 9.92 1.16
C SER A 54 -16.94 10.13 1.96
N ALA A 55 -17.63 11.28 1.74
CA ALA A 55 -18.90 11.59 2.40
C ALA A 55 -19.96 10.49 2.23
N LYS A 56 -19.99 9.82 1.07
CA LYS A 56 -20.90 8.70 0.80
C LYS A 56 -20.58 7.52 1.68
N VAL A 57 -19.31 7.09 1.68
CA VAL A 57 -18.83 5.93 2.45
C VAL A 57 -19.03 6.16 3.95
N LEU A 58 -18.74 7.37 4.45
CA LEU A 58 -18.97 7.73 5.85
C LEU A 58 -20.47 7.68 6.19
N THR A 59 -21.35 8.18 5.29
CA THR A 59 -22.80 8.12 5.48
C THR A 59 -23.28 6.68 5.60
N ASP A 60 -22.84 5.81 4.69
CA ASP A 60 -23.25 4.41 4.66
C ASP A 60 -22.73 3.66 5.90
N ALA A 61 -21.48 3.89 6.30
CA ALA A 61 -20.89 3.29 7.50
C ALA A 61 -21.59 3.74 8.80
N LEU A 62 -21.90 5.04 8.93
CA LEU A 62 -22.65 5.55 10.07
C LEU A 62 -24.09 4.98 10.13
N ALA A 63 -24.77 4.84 8.99
CA ALA A 63 -26.09 4.26 8.93
C ALA A 63 -26.06 2.79 9.39
N GLU A 64 -25.08 2.02 8.95
CA GLU A 64 -24.93 0.62 9.32
C GLU A 64 -24.59 0.45 10.82
N LEU A 65 -23.65 1.24 11.35
CA LEU A 65 -23.33 1.22 12.78
C LEU A 65 -24.53 1.62 13.65
N GLN A 66 -25.43 2.50 13.17
CA GLN A 66 -26.70 2.79 13.83
C GLN A 66 -27.67 1.61 13.79
N GLU A 67 -27.75 0.88 12.66
CA GLU A 67 -28.61 -0.30 12.54
C GLU A 67 -28.18 -1.41 13.52
N TYR A 68 -26.88 -1.56 13.76
CA TYR A 68 -26.33 -2.46 14.77
C TYR A 68 -26.42 -1.90 16.21
N GLU A 69 -26.97 -0.71 16.40
CA GLU A 69 -27.06 -0.03 17.70
C GLU A 69 -25.69 0.20 18.37
N ILE A 70 -24.62 0.36 17.57
CA ILE A 70 -23.27 0.65 18.04
C ILE A 70 -23.10 2.14 18.31
N ILE A 71 -23.72 2.98 17.48
CA ILE A 71 -23.71 4.43 17.64
C ILE A 71 -25.13 4.97 17.70
N GLU A 72 -25.29 6.09 18.38
CA GLU A 72 -26.53 6.88 18.32
C GLU A 72 -26.30 8.25 17.67
N ARG A 73 -27.30 8.70 16.93
CA ARG A 73 -27.34 10.02 16.27
C ARG A 73 -28.28 10.94 17.03
N ARG A 74 -27.77 12.05 17.52
CA ARG A 74 -28.58 13.07 18.24
C ARG A 74 -28.59 14.39 17.49
N GLU A 75 -29.73 15.06 17.46
CA GLU A 75 -29.84 16.42 16.96
C GLU A 75 -29.51 17.41 18.08
N VAL A 76 -28.42 18.14 17.93
CA VAL A 76 -27.90 19.08 18.95
C VAL A 76 -28.46 20.49 18.74
N SER A 77 -28.85 20.83 17.50
CA SER A 77 -29.44 22.12 17.15
C SER A 77 -30.32 21.99 15.91
N GLN A 78 -31.44 22.74 15.88
CA GLN A 78 -32.37 22.75 14.73
C GLN A 78 -32.16 23.96 13.78
N SER A 79 -31.40 24.98 14.21
CA SER A 79 -31.16 26.16 13.35
C SER A 79 -29.78 26.78 13.65
N PRO A 80 -28.76 26.49 12.85
CA PRO A 80 -28.70 25.48 11.80
C PRO A 80 -28.77 24.07 12.36
N LEU A 81 -29.25 23.09 11.57
CA LEU A 81 -29.29 21.69 11.95
C LEU A 81 -27.87 21.20 12.23
N ARG A 82 -27.64 20.74 13.46
CA ARG A 82 -26.38 20.08 13.86
C ARG A 82 -26.69 18.72 14.43
N VAL A 83 -25.91 17.74 13.98
CA VAL A 83 -26.03 16.36 14.38
C VAL A 83 -24.74 15.94 15.07
N SER A 84 -24.87 15.19 16.12
CA SER A 84 -23.77 14.57 16.85
C SER A 84 -23.96 13.05 16.88
N TYR A 85 -22.86 12.32 16.74
CA TYR A 85 -22.78 10.88 16.89
C TYR A 85 -22.01 10.54 18.16
N THR A 86 -22.51 9.58 18.93
CA THR A 86 -21.89 9.09 20.17
C THR A 86 -21.95 7.56 20.18
N LEU A 87 -21.05 6.91 20.90
CA LEU A 87 -21.18 5.49 21.16
C LEU A 87 -22.40 5.20 22.05
N THR A 88 -23.00 4.05 21.89
CA THR A 88 -23.93 3.45 22.83
C THR A 88 -23.14 2.59 23.84
N GLU A 89 -23.79 2.06 24.89
CA GLU A 89 -23.17 1.08 25.77
C GLU A 89 -22.61 -0.13 24.99
N ARG A 90 -23.33 -0.59 23.96
CA ARG A 90 -22.87 -1.65 23.05
C ARG A 90 -21.66 -1.21 22.19
N GLY A 91 -21.61 0.06 21.82
CA GLY A 91 -20.49 0.64 21.11
C GLY A 91 -19.24 0.76 21.97
N GLU A 92 -19.39 1.10 23.26
CA GLU A 92 -18.29 1.11 24.22
C GLU A 92 -17.73 -0.30 24.45
N GLU A 93 -18.59 -1.31 24.59
CA GLU A 93 -18.17 -2.72 24.67
C GLU A 93 -17.44 -3.17 23.39
N LEU A 94 -17.86 -2.68 22.21
CA LEU A 94 -17.18 -3.00 20.95
C LEU A 94 -15.84 -2.29 20.85
N ASP A 95 -15.70 -1.08 21.38
CA ASP A 95 -14.42 -0.36 21.43
C ASP A 95 -13.37 -1.12 22.25
N ASP A 96 -13.75 -1.71 23.39
CA ASP A 96 -12.88 -2.57 24.19
C ASP A 96 -12.36 -3.78 23.38
N VAL A 97 -13.23 -4.37 22.54
CA VAL A 97 -12.85 -5.48 21.66
C VAL A 97 -11.89 -5.00 20.55
N VAL A 98 -12.17 -3.85 19.94
CA VAL A 98 -11.32 -3.24 18.92
C VAL A 98 -9.94 -2.90 19.49
N ASP A 99 -9.89 -2.36 20.71
CA ASP A 99 -8.66 -2.04 21.42
C ASP A 99 -7.83 -3.31 21.71
N SER A 100 -8.48 -4.34 22.26
CA SER A 100 -7.84 -5.65 22.50
C SER A 100 -7.31 -6.29 21.20
N LEU A 101 -8.03 -6.13 20.10
CA LEU A 101 -7.63 -6.65 18.79
C LEU A 101 -6.46 -5.83 18.22
N ALA A 102 -6.44 -4.52 18.45
CA ALA A 102 -5.33 -3.65 18.07
C ALA A 102 -4.06 -4.01 18.84
N ASP A 103 -4.13 -4.16 20.17
CA ASP A 103 -3.01 -4.57 21.02
C ASP A 103 -2.45 -5.95 20.61
N TRP A 104 -3.37 -6.89 20.31
CA TRP A 104 -2.97 -8.21 19.81
C TRP A 104 -2.30 -8.09 18.43
N GLY A 105 -2.82 -7.23 17.55
CA GLY A 105 -2.27 -6.96 16.25
C GLY A 105 -0.87 -6.33 16.34
N GLU A 106 -0.68 -5.33 17.19
CA GLU A 106 0.64 -4.71 17.44
C GLU A 106 1.66 -5.73 17.98
N THR A 107 1.21 -6.65 18.83
CA THR A 107 2.11 -7.64 19.44
C THR A 107 2.47 -8.79 18.50
N HIS A 108 1.55 -9.20 17.59
CA HIS A 108 1.65 -10.47 16.87
C HIS A 108 1.57 -10.35 15.35
N LEU A 109 0.98 -9.28 14.82
CA LEU A 109 0.84 -9.00 13.39
C LEU A 109 1.67 -7.79 12.93
N ALA A 110 1.99 -6.86 13.86
CA ALA A 110 3.01 -5.88 13.54
C ALA A 110 4.26 -6.72 13.19
N GLU A 111 4.68 -6.64 11.93
CA GLU A 111 6.04 -7.05 11.64
C GLU A 111 6.91 -6.32 12.66
N PRO A 112 7.90 -7.00 13.32
CA PRO A 112 8.83 -6.27 14.15
C PRO A 112 9.19 -5.02 13.35
N GLU A 113 9.40 -3.87 14.01
CA GLU A 113 10.04 -2.72 13.38
C GLU A 113 11.39 -3.24 12.87
N THR A 114 11.35 -4.01 11.82
CA THR A 114 12.50 -4.36 11.02
C THR A 114 12.93 -3.00 10.52
N ASP A 115 14.06 -2.54 11.02
CA ASP A 115 14.75 -1.41 10.43
C ASP A 115 14.49 -1.49 8.93
N GLN A 116 13.66 -0.56 8.42
CA GLN A 116 13.28 -0.59 7.00
C GLN A 116 14.58 -0.51 6.21
N VAL A 117 15.05 -1.67 5.73
CA VAL A 117 16.38 -1.78 5.11
C VAL A 117 16.25 -1.48 3.63
N VAL A 118 16.99 -0.47 3.21
CA VAL A 118 17.18 -0.12 1.80
C VAL A 118 18.56 -0.54 1.34
N LEU A 119 18.64 -1.29 0.24
CA LEU A 119 19.91 -1.60 -0.41
C LEU A 119 20.12 -0.68 -1.61
N VAL A 120 21.15 0.17 -1.55
CA VAL A 120 21.55 1.06 -2.66
C VAL A 120 22.67 0.40 -3.46
N ALA A 121 22.39 0.06 -4.71
CA ALA A 121 23.30 -0.60 -5.63
C ALA A 121 23.61 0.32 -6.83
N ASP A 122 24.82 0.84 -6.90
CA ASP A 122 25.29 1.73 -7.98
C ASP A 122 26.82 1.63 -8.08
N ASP A 123 27.39 1.48 -9.28
CA ASP A 123 28.84 1.38 -9.47
C ASP A 123 29.56 2.72 -9.30
N ASN A 124 28.83 3.82 -9.51
CA ASN A 124 29.34 5.15 -9.29
C ASN A 124 29.36 5.48 -7.79
N THR A 125 30.55 5.51 -7.20
CA THR A 125 30.73 5.78 -5.76
C THR A 125 30.05 7.08 -5.30
N ARG A 126 30.08 8.16 -6.09
CA ARG A 126 29.47 9.44 -5.71
C ARG A 126 27.96 9.36 -5.67
N VAL A 127 27.36 8.68 -6.65
CA VAL A 127 25.90 8.50 -6.72
C VAL A 127 25.46 7.60 -5.58
N ARG A 128 26.16 6.50 -5.34
CA ARG A 128 25.88 5.57 -4.25
C ARG A 128 25.95 6.25 -2.88
N GLU A 129 27.06 6.98 -2.59
CA GLU A 129 27.21 7.73 -1.33
C GLU A 129 26.12 8.81 -1.16
N MET A 130 25.79 9.51 -2.25
CA MET A 130 24.74 10.53 -2.24
C MET A 130 23.35 9.93 -1.95
N HIS A 131 22.97 8.84 -2.63
CA HIS A 131 21.69 8.18 -2.40
C HIS A 131 21.62 7.58 -0.99
N THR A 132 22.72 6.97 -0.50
CA THR A 132 22.82 6.49 0.89
C THR A 132 22.59 7.63 1.88
N ALA A 133 23.32 8.75 1.77
CA ALA A 133 23.16 9.90 2.66
C ALA A 133 21.75 10.55 2.61
N TRP A 134 21.02 10.37 1.52
CA TRP A 134 19.64 10.88 1.42
C TRP A 134 18.62 10.01 2.13
N LEU A 135 18.92 8.73 2.35
CA LEU A 135 18.00 7.73 2.88
C LEU A 135 18.33 7.32 4.32
N GLU A 136 19.57 7.55 4.81
CA GLU A 136 20.02 7.09 6.13
C GLU A 136 19.36 7.81 7.31
N ASP A 137 18.68 8.96 7.08
CA ASP A 137 17.91 9.64 8.10
C ASP A 137 16.63 8.88 8.47
N ASP A 138 16.06 8.13 7.51
CA ASP A 138 14.74 7.48 7.64
C ASP A 138 14.85 5.94 7.61
N TYR A 139 15.96 5.37 7.11
CA TYR A 139 16.10 3.94 6.83
C TYR A 139 17.47 3.40 7.25
N THR A 140 17.56 2.10 7.56
CA THR A 140 18.84 1.41 7.60
C THR A 140 19.32 1.16 6.18
N VAL A 141 20.42 1.80 5.76
CA VAL A 141 20.90 1.71 4.38
C VAL A 141 22.11 0.79 4.27
N ARG A 142 22.02 -0.18 3.36
CA ARG A 142 23.14 -1.00 2.90
C ARG A 142 23.58 -0.50 1.52
N ALA A 143 24.86 -0.60 1.19
CA ALA A 143 25.40 -0.14 -0.09
C ALA A 143 26.17 -1.26 -0.81
N ALA A 144 25.97 -1.36 -2.14
CA ALA A 144 26.67 -2.30 -3.00
C ALA A 144 27.25 -1.56 -4.22
N SER A 145 28.47 -1.93 -4.62
CA SER A 145 29.19 -1.29 -5.73
C SER A 145 29.08 -2.03 -7.07
N ASP A 146 28.48 -3.20 -7.06
CA ASP A 146 28.31 -4.07 -8.23
C ASP A 146 27.20 -5.10 -7.99
N GLY A 147 26.81 -5.80 -9.06
CA GLY A 147 25.72 -6.78 -8.99
C GLY A 147 26.02 -7.97 -8.08
N GLU A 148 27.26 -8.45 -8.04
CA GLU A 148 27.62 -9.56 -7.16
C GLU A 148 27.55 -9.16 -5.67
N GLN A 149 28.01 -7.95 -5.34
CA GLN A 149 27.88 -7.42 -3.98
C GLN A 149 26.41 -7.18 -3.63
N THR A 150 25.61 -6.71 -4.59
CA THR A 150 24.17 -6.58 -4.41
C THR A 150 23.56 -7.90 -4.01
N LEU A 151 23.78 -8.98 -4.76
CA LEU A 151 23.24 -10.29 -4.43
C LEU A 151 23.71 -10.83 -3.07
N ARG A 152 24.96 -10.56 -2.67
CA ARG A 152 25.48 -10.96 -1.35
C ARG A 152 24.86 -10.18 -0.18
N SER A 153 24.34 -8.99 -0.45
CA SER A 153 23.73 -8.10 0.55
C SER A 153 22.23 -8.27 0.68
N LEU A 154 21.61 -9.09 -0.18
CA LEU A 154 20.20 -9.42 -0.13
C LEU A 154 19.93 -10.49 0.94
N ASP A 155 18.95 -10.22 1.77
CA ASP A 155 18.35 -11.15 2.74
C ASP A 155 16.87 -10.78 2.95
N THR A 156 16.23 -11.42 3.94
CA THR A 156 14.80 -11.19 4.26
C THR A 156 14.52 -9.82 4.87
N ASP A 157 15.54 -9.11 5.36
CA ASP A 157 15.38 -7.80 6.00
C ASP A 157 15.31 -6.68 4.96
N VAL A 158 15.90 -6.89 3.77
CA VAL A 158 15.87 -5.91 2.69
C VAL A 158 14.44 -5.77 2.14
N GLY A 159 13.85 -4.59 2.34
CA GLY A 159 12.51 -4.28 1.83
C GLY A 159 12.50 -3.60 0.48
N VAL A 160 13.47 -2.70 0.24
CA VAL A 160 13.59 -1.93 -1.01
C VAL A 160 15.02 -1.99 -1.55
N VAL A 161 15.17 -2.16 -2.87
CA VAL A 161 16.43 -2.03 -3.59
C VAL A 161 16.37 -0.85 -4.54
N VAL A 162 17.28 0.10 -4.36
CA VAL A 162 17.58 1.19 -5.32
C VAL A 162 18.70 0.69 -6.22
N LEU A 163 18.39 0.36 -7.47
CA LEU A 163 19.23 -0.42 -8.35
C LEU A 163 19.63 0.35 -9.59
N ASP A 164 20.92 0.55 -9.77
CA ASP A 164 21.43 1.01 -11.07
C ASP A 164 21.35 -0.11 -12.11
N ARG A 165 20.89 0.23 -13.30
CA ARG A 165 20.81 -0.73 -14.42
C ARG A 165 22.19 -1.17 -14.89
N ARG A 166 23.14 -0.23 -14.99
CA ARG A 166 24.48 -0.51 -15.51
C ARG A 166 25.51 -0.62 -14.40
N MET A 167 25.86 -1.85 -14.09
CA MET A 167 26.96 -2.14 -13.20
C MET A 167 27.96 -3.09 -13.90
N PRO A 168 29.27 -2.99 -13.58
CA PRO A 168 30.26 -3.90 -14.14
C PRO A 168 30.04 -5.33 -13.62
N GLY A 169 30.30 -6.30 -14.49
CA GLY A 169 30.10 -7.73 -14.19
C GLY A 169 28.64 -8.11 -14.33
N LEU A 170 27.94 -8.32 -13.22
CA LEU A 170 26.51 -8.63 -13.19
C LEU A 170 25.71 -7.32 -13.29
N SER A 171 24.92 -7.18 -14.34
CA SER A 171 24.07 -6.01 -14.59
C SER A 171 22.90 -5.91 -13.61
N GLY A 172 22.33 -4.71 -13.45
CA GLY A 172 21.12 -4.53 -12.64
C GLY A 172 19.93 -5.34 -13.15
N GLY A 173 19.83 -5.56 -14.46
CA GLY A 173 18.79 -6.42 -15.03
C GLY A 173 18.91 -7.87 -14.57
N GLU A 174 20.12 -8.44 -14.59
CA GLU A 174 20.37 -9.81 -14.10
C GLU A 174 20.17 -9.92 -12.58
N VAL A 175 20.49 -8.89 -11.81
CA VAL A 175 20.18 -8.81 -10.37
C VAL A 175 18.68 -8.84 -10.14
N LEU A 176 17.93 -8.03 -10.89
CA LEU A 176 16.46 -7.96 -10.79
C LEU A 176 15.80 -9.30 -11.15
N GLU A 177 16.23 -9.94 -12.22
CA GLU A 177 15.74 -11.26 -12.62
C GLU A 177 16.00 -12.29 -11.50
N TRP A 178 17.19 -12.24 -10.89
CA TRP A 178 17.51 -13.11 -9.76
C TRP A 178 16.59 -12.85 -8.57
N ILE A 179 16.37 -11.58 -8.17
CA ILE A 179 15.46 -11.21 -7.07
C ILE A 179 14.06 -11.80 -7.33
N ARG A 180 13.51 -11.66 -8.54
CA ARG A 180 12.18 -12.17 -8.88
C ARG A 180 12.10 -13.70 -8.88
N SER A 181 13.20 -14.39 -9.15
CA SER A 181 13.28 -15.86 -9.08
C SER A 181 13.25 -16.41 -7.65
N GLN A 182 13.64 -15.61 -6.63
CA GLN A 182 13.85 -16.08 -5.25
C GLN A 182 12.63 -15.94 -4.33
N ARG A 183 11.50 -15.42 -4.79
CA ARG A 183 10.29 -15.17 -3.98
C ARG A 183 10.52 -14.25 -2.75
N TYR A 184 11.53 -13.40 -2.78
CA TYR A 184 11.67 -12.34 -1.79
C TYR A 184 10.57 -11.29 -1.96
N ASP A 185 10.04 -10.78 -0.85
CA ASP A 185 9.09 -9.64 -0.86
C ASP A 185 9.85 -8.31 -0.93
N ILE A 186 10.75 -8.19 -1.90
CA ILE A 186 11.60 -7.03 -2.15
C ILE A 186 11.01 -6.17 -3.27
N ARG A 187 10.87 -4.87 -3.02
CA ARG A 187 10.51 -3.89 -4.03
C ARG A 187 11.77 -3.32 -4.68
N VAL A 188 11.73 -3.09 -5.96
CA VAL A 188 12.89 -2.62 -6.72
C VAL A 188 12.53 -1.36 -7.51
N VAL A 189 13.24 -0.27 -7.20
CA VAL A 189 13.28 0.91 -8.06
C VAL A 189 14.55 0.90 -8.88
N VAL A 190 14.41 0.93 -10.21
CA VAL A 190 15.54 1.06 -11.13
C VAL A 190 15.87 2.53 -11.31
N VAL A 191 17.15 2.89 -11.12
CA VAL A 191 17.64 4.27 -11.24
C VAL A 191 18.75 4.30 -12.28
N THR A 192 18.50 4.85 -13.47
CA THR A 192 19.45 4.80 -14.57
C THR A 192 19.48 6.10 -15.40
N SER A 193 20.56 6.32 -16.13
CA SER A 193 20.69 7.41 -17.11
C SER A 193 20.31 6.99 -18.53
N GLU A 194 19.83 5.77 -18.71
CA GLU A 194 19.42 5.28 -20.02
C GLU A 194 17.98 5.66 -20.33
N ASP A 195 17.70 5.81 -21.61
CA ASP A 195 16.34 5.98 -22.10
C ASP A 195 15.53 4.70 -21.81
N VAL A 196 14.22 4.87 -21.58
CA VAL A 196 13.30 3.77 -21.38
C VAL A 196 13.22 2.98 -22.68
N ASP A 197 13.61 1.72 -22.63
CA ASP A 197 13.44 0.78 -23.74
C ASP A 197 12.45 -0.33 -23.39
N PHE A 198 11.95 -1.01 -24.42
CA PHE A 198 10.97 -2.08 -24.22
C PHE A 198 11.57 -3.31 -23.50
N GLU A 199 12.89 -3.53 -23.59
CA GLU A 199 13.56 -4.61 -22.86
C GLU A 199 13.56 -4.35 -21.35
N LEU A 200 13.80 -3.10 -20.96
CA LEU A 200 13.74 -2.69 -19.55
C LEU A 200 12.36 -2.96 -18.94
N LEU A 201 11.31 -2.70 -19.70
CA LEU A 201 9.93 -2.82 -19.18
C LEU A 201 9.45 -4.26 -19.02
N ASP A 202 10.04 -5.21 -19.73
CA ASP A 202 9.79 -6.64 -19.51
C ASP A 202 10.45 -7.14 -18.20
N MET A 203 11.38 -6.35 -17.63
CA MET A 203 11.94 -6.62 -16.31
C MET A 203 10.92 -6.36 -15.21
N GLY A 204 10.95 -7.15 -14.16
CA GLY A 204 9.99 -7.12 -13.07
C GLY A 204 10.24 -6.02 -12.01
N PHE A 205 10.59 -4.78 -12.37
CA PHE A 205 10.72 -3.69 -11.41
C PHE A 205 9.37 -3.14 -10.96
N ASP A 206 9.35 -2.50 -9.78
CA ASP A 206 8.16 -1.88 -9.21
C ASP A 206 8.07 -0.39 -9.56
N GLU A 207 9.23 0.30 -9.67
CA GLU A 207 9.30 1.72 -9.99
C GLU A 207 10.60 2.05 -10.76
N TYR A 208 10.62 3.20 -11.43
CA TYR A 208 11.71 3.65 -12.28
C TYR A 208 12.00 5.14 -12.10
N LEU A 209 13.29 5.50 -12.03
CA LEU A 209 13.74 6.88 -11.95
C LEU A 209 14.87 7.15 -12.96
N THR A 210 14.79 8.26 -13.68
CA THR A 210 15.84 8.71 -14.60
C THR A 210 16.84 9.60 -13.89
N LYS A 211 18.12 9.31 -14.01
CA LYS A 211 19.20 10.20 -13.51
C LYS A 211 19.26 11.50 -14.36
N PRO A 212 19.40 12.68 -13.74
CA PRO A 212 19.69 12.93 -12.32
C PRO A 212 18.46 12.92 -11.43
N VAL A 213 18.45 12.09 -10.38
CA VAL A 213 17.36 11.99 -9.40
C VAL A 213 17.50 13.10 -8.36
N ARG A 214 16.37 13.61 -7.85
CA ARG A 214 16.33 14.58 -6.74
C ARG A 214 16.10 13.87 -5.40
N LYS A 215 16.67 14.42 -4.29
CA LYS A 215 16.51 13.85 -2.95
C LYS A 215 15.04 13.55 -2.62
N ALA A 216 14.19 14.56 -2.72
CA ALA A 216 12.76 14.42 -2.38
C ALA A 216 12.01 13.39 -3.26
N GLU A 217 12.46 13.19 -4.48
CA GLU A 217 11.87 12.20 -5.40
C GLU A 217 12.25 10.78 -4.99
N LEU A 218 13.54 10.53 -4.71
CA LEU A 218 14.00 9.23 -4.25
C LEU A 218 13.37 8.85 -2.92
N GLN A 219 13.35 9.76 -1.93
CA GLN A 219 12.73 9.54 -0.63
C GLN A 219 11.25 9.18 -0.76
N ARG A 220 10.49 9.94 -1.59
CA ARG A 220 9.07 9.67 -1.83
C ARG A 220 8.85 8.29 -2.45
N VAL A 221 9.63 7.93 -3.46
CA VAL A 221 9.50 6.62 -4.14
C VAL A 221 9.83 5.48 -3.19
N VAL A 222 10.88 5.59 -2.39
CA VAL A 222 11.25 4.56 -1.41
C VAL A 222 10.16 4.40 -0.34
N ALA A 223 9.61 5.50 0.17
CA ALA A 223 8.50 5.47 1.14
C ALA A 223 7.26 4.78 0.55
N ASP A 224 6.85 5.16 -0.67
CA ASP A 224 5.72 4.56 -1.37
C ASP A 224 5.94 3.04 -1.61
N LEU A 225 7.15 2.61 -1.95
CA LEU A 225 7.46 1.21 -2.12
C LEU A 225 7.38 0.41 -0.82
N PHE A 226 7.72 0.99 0.32
CA PHE A 226 7.49 0.36 1.63
C PHE A 226 5.99 0.27 1.96
N GLU A 227 5.20 1.32 1.70
CA GLU A 227 3.75 1.28 1.88
C GLU A 227 3.10 0.19 1.02
N ARG A 228 3.57 -0.02 -0.20
CA ARG A 228 3.07 -1.07 -1.13
C ARG A 228 3.26 -2.49 -0.60
N ARG A 229 4.10 -2.74 0.42
CA ARG A 229 4.23 -4.07 1.04
C ARG A 229 2.93 -4.52 1.71
N ALA A 230 2.15 -3.58 2.25
CA ALA A 230 0.84 -3.86 2.86
C ALA A 230 -0.28 -4.14 1.84
N TYR A 231 -0.04 -3.91 0.54
CA TYR A 231 -1.04 -4.06 -0.50
C TYR A 231 -1.17 -5.52 -0.97
N SER A 232 -2.34 -5.88 -1.48
CA SER A 232 -2.55 -7.18 -2.13
C SER A 232 -1.63 -7.34 -3.35
N GLU A 233 -1.31 -8.58 -3.71
CA GLU A 233 -0.47 -8.87 -4.89
C GLU A 233 -1.06 -8.26 -6.17
N GLN A 234 -2.39 -8.29 -6.32
CA GLN A 234 -3.09 -7.70 -7.47
C GLN A 234 -2.91 -6.18 -7.54
N LEU A 235 -3.04 -5.47 -6.40
CA LEU A 235 -2.84 -4.02 -6.37
C LEU A 235 -1.39 -3.65 -6.67
N ARG A 236 -0.43 -4.39 -6.15
CA ARG A 236 0.99 -4.17 -6.43
C ARG A 236 1.30 -4.34 -7.92
N GLU A 237 0.78 -5.41 -8.55
CA GLU A 237 0.92 -5.64 -9.98
C GLU A 237 0.27 -4.50 -10.80
N TYR A 238 -0.93 -4.08 -10.42
CA TYR A 238 -1.63 -2.96 -11.04
C TYR A 238 -0.80 -1.66 -11.03
N LEU A 239 -0.23 -1.30 -9.87
CA LEU A 239 0.59 -0.10 -9.72
C LEU A 239 1.88 -0.17 -10.53
N ALA A 240 2.56 -1.31 -10.55
CA ALA A 240 3.76 -1.52 -11.37
C ALA A 240 3.45 -1.43 -12.87
N LEU A 241 2.33 -1.99 -13.34
CA LEU A 241 1.89 -1.88 -14.73
C LEU A 241 1.55 -0.44 -15.11
N ARG A 242 0.88 0.30 -14.23
CA ARG A 242 0.59 1.72 -14.48
C ARG A 242 1.85 2.56 -14.60
N SER A 243 2.83 2.34 -13.73
CA SER A 243 4.15 3.01 -13.80
C SER A 243 4.83 2.72 -15.14
N LYS A 244 4.88 1.47 -15.57
CA LYS A 244 5.46 1.05 -16.85
C LYS A 244 4.77 1.69 -18.07
N LEU A 245 3.44 1.66 -18.09
CA LEU A 245 2.66 2.27 -19.18
C LEU A 245 2.84 3.78 -19.23
N GLY A 246 2.86 4.46 -18.07
CA GLY A 246 3.14 5.89 -17.98
C GLY A 246 4.51 6.27 -18.54
N LEU A 247 5.53 5.47 -18.26
CA LEU A 247 6.89 5.67 -18.82
C LEU A 247 6.91 5.54 -20.34
N LEU A 248 6.26 4.51 -20.90
CA LEU A 248 6.15 4.33 -22.33
C LEU A 248 5.45 5.50 -23.02
N GLN A 249 4.32 5.92 -22.47
CA GLN A 249 3.52 7.02 -23.01
C GLN A 249 4.26 8.36 -22.97
N ALA A 250 5.19 8.50 -22.03
CA ALA A 250 6.04 9.67 -21.94
C ALA A 250 7.14 9.71 -22.99
N GLU A 251 7.70 8.56 -23.35
CA GLU A 251 8.89 8.45 -24.19
C GLU A 251 8.55 8.24 -25.68
N TYR A 252 7.45 7.53 -25.98
CA TYR A 252 7.15 7.12 -27.35
C TYR A 252 5.82 7.72 -27.85
N PRO A 253 5.73 8.08 -29.16
CA PRO A 253 4.49 8.47 -29.79
C PRO A 253 3.46 7.31 -29.82
N ASP A 254 2.18 7.66 -29.73
CA ASP A 254 1.06 6.70 -29.72
C ASP A 254 1.12 5.68 -30.88
N GLU A 255 1.47 6.12 -32.10
CA GLU A 255 1.60 5.24 -33.28
C GLU A 255 2.64 4.13 -33.08
N THR A 256 3.73 4.42 -32.34
CA THR A 256 4.77 3.44 -32.02
C THR A 256 4.27 2.47 -30.97
N LEU A 257 3.59 2.98 -29.95
CA LEU A 257 3.06 2.19 -28.83
C LEU A 257 1.98 1.20 -29.29
N GLU A 258 1.02 1.69 -30.06
CA GLU A 258 -0.10 0.87 -30.57
C GLU A 258 0.37 -0.31 -31.44
N SER A 259 1.53 -0.18 -32.08
CA SER A 259 2.11 -1.25 -32.92
C SER A 259 2.98 -2.24 -32.15
N HIS A 260 3.31 -1.96 -30.88
CA HIS A 260 4.26 -2.75 -30.12
C HIS A 260 3.60 -3.82 -29.24
N GLU A 261 4.00 -5.07 -29.42
CA GLU A 261 3.40 -6.26 -28.78
C GLU A 261 3.47 -6.20 -27.23
N LEU A 262 4.57 -5.68 -26.66
CA LEU A 262 4.71 -5.53 -25.23
C LEU A 262 3.70 -4.51 -24.66
N TYR A 263 3.53 -3.37 -25.33
CA TYR A 263 2.60 -2.35 -24.88
C TYR A 263 1.16 -2.88 -24.84
N GLN A 264 0.75 -3.61 -25.87
CA GLN A 264 -0.56 -4.25 -25.91
C GLN A 264 -0.72 -5.27 -24.77
N ARG A 265 0.29 -6.14 -24.53
CA ARG A 265 0.25 -7.10 -23.42
C ARG A 265 0.11 -6.43 -22.06
N LEU A 266 0.84 -5.31 -21.82
CA LEU A 266 0.75 -4.56 -20.56
C LEU A 266 -0.63 -3.91 -20.39
N GLN A 267 -1.23 -3.38 -21.46
CA GLN A 267 -2.58 -2.82 -21.44
C GLN A 267 -3.64 -3.89 -21.17
N ASP A 268 -3.58 -5.03 -21.87
CA ASP A 268 -4.51 -6.14 -21.67
C ASP A 268 -4.43 -6.65 -20.22
N ARG A 269 -3.21 -6.78 -19.68
CA ARG A 269 -3.01 -7.22 -18.29
C ARG A 269 -3.53 -6.18 -17.27
N LEU A 270 -3.34 -4.90 -17.55
CA LEU A 270 -3.89 -3.84 -16.69
C LEU A 270 -5.42 -3.89 -16.69
N ALA A 271 -6.05 -4.06 -17.84
CA ALA A 271 -7.51 -4.16 -17.97
C ALA A 271 -8.09 -5.37 -17.20
N GLU A 272 -7.36 -6.49 -17.13
CA GLU A 272 -7.76 -7.66 -16.33
C GLU A 272 -7.76 -7.36 -14.81
N LEU A 273 -6.95 -6.40 -14.36
CA LEU A 273 -6.80 -6.01 -12.95
C LEU A 273 -7.67 -4.81 -12.56
N GLU A 274 -8.29 -4.10 -13.52
CA GLU A 274 -9.11 -2.89 -13.26
C GLU A 274 -10.25 -3.06 -12.23
N PRO A 275 -10.85 -4.24 -11.99
CA PRO A 275 -11.82 -4.40 -10.90
C PRO A 275 -11.31 -4.07 -9.49
N VAL A 276 -10.00 -3.90 -9.33
CA VAL A 276 -9.36 -3.46 -8.07
C VAL A 276 -9.68 -2.00 -7.76
N ASP A 277 -10.10 -1.19 -8.76
CA ASP A 277 -10.47 0.22 -8.59
C ASP A 277 -11.73 0.43 -7.70
N GLU A 278 -12.57 -0.58 -7.49
CA GLU A 278 -13.75 -0.48 -6.61
C GLU A 278 -13.39 -0.61 -5.11
N GLU A 279 -12.23 -1.18 -4.77
CA GLU A 279 -11.77 -1.34 -3.38
C GLU A 279 -10.91 -0.18 -2.87
N PHE A 280 -10.38 0.66 -3.75
CA PHE A 280 -9.44 1.73 -3.38
C PHE A 280 -9.91 3.11 -3.84
N ASP A 281 -9.85 4.06 -2.89
CA ASP A 281 -10.17 5.46 -3.14
C ASP A 281 -9.30 6.03 -4.29
N SER A 282 -9.95 6.77 -5.17
CA SER A 282 -9.32 7.41 -6.33
C SER A 282 -8.17 8.37 -5.98
N GLU A 283 -7.99 8.76 -4.71
CA GLU A 283 -6.85 9.55 -4.23
C GLU A 283 -5.60 8.71 -4.01
N THR A 284 -5.72 7.48 -3.52
CA THR A 284 -4.58 6.54 -3.39
C THR A 284 -4.01 6.20 -4.75
N LEU A 285 -4.87 6.03 -5.76
CA LEU A 285 -4.48 5.79 -7.14
C LEU A 285 -3.86 7.03 -7.84
N LYS A 286 -4.21 8.25 -7.40
CA LYS A 286 -3.64 9.51 -7.91
C LYS A 286 -2.30 9.89 -7.27
N ARG A 287 -1.97 9.34 -6.10
CA ARG A 287 -0.69 9.57 -5.40
C ARG A 287 0.48 8.83 -6.04
N VAL A 288 0.21 7.82 -6.86
CA VAL A 288 1.26 7.15 -7.63
C VAL A 288 1.73 8.11 -8.72
N PRO A 289 2.96 8.61 -8.68
CA PRO A 289 3.48 9.49 -9.72
C PRO A 289 3.54 8.71 -11.03
N ILE A 290 2.70 9.07 -11.96
CA ILE A 290 2.98 8.81 -13.38
C ILE A 290 4.28 9.57 -13.63
N GLY A 291 5.35 8.86 -13.97
CA GLY A 291 6.72 9.33 -14.14
C GLY A 291 6.86 10.84 -14.23
N SER A 292 7.63 11.43 -13.32
CA SER A 292 7.82 12.88 -13.24
C SER A 292 8.37 13.41 -14.56
N LEU A 293 7.45 13.83 -15.44
CA LEU A 293 7.74 14.65 -16.60
C LEU A 293 7.64 16.11 -16.18
N GLN A 294 8.78 16.69 -15.88
CA GLN A 294 9.28 18.01 -16.33
C GLN A 294 10.74 18.16 -15.99
#